data_0d7654b187fa6f62d1d250a206babb35
#
_entry.id   0d7654b187fa6f62d1d250a206babb35
#
_cell.length_a   1.000
_cell.length_b   1.000
_cell.length_c   1.000
_cell.angle_alpha   90.00
_cell.angle_beta   90.00
_cell.angle_gamma   90.00
#
_symmetry.space_group_name_H-M   'P 1'
#
loop_
_entity.id
_entity.type
_entity.pdbx_description
1 polymer ?
#
loop_
_entity_poly.entity_id
_entity_poly.type
_entity_poly.pdbx_seq_one_letter_code
_entity_poly.pdbx_strand_id
1 'polypeptide(L)'
;VYIHWTAGGYNYHPDDYHININDEGTIYRTKDFREQPAATWHRNYRSLAIAIDCCKDAALYGDGHADFGDCPPTDAQIECLAQVIAVISDTLHLPIRKSLFMTHAEAAELDDYGPNTTCERWDLWVLPGSTEWGGGGDYIRGKALFYQDQWKE
;
A
#
# COMPACT_ATOMS: atom_id res chain seq x y z
N VAL A 1 -2.85 1.04 -10.20
CA VAL A 1 -2.15 0.29 -9.13
C VAL A 1 -2.76 0.66 -7.80
N TYR A 2 -3.14 -0.35 -7.03
CA TYR A 2 -3.66 -0.17 -5.68
C TYR A 2 -2.69 -0.78 -4.68
N ILE A 3 -2.48 -0.07 -3.58
CA ILE A 3 -1.46 -0.37 -2.58
C ILE A 3 -2.14 -0.68 -1.25
N HIS A 4 -1.73 -1.77 -0.61
CA HIS A 4 -2.41 -2.35 0.55
C HIS A 4 -1.43 -2.72 1.64
N TRP A 5 -1.95 -2.99 2.81
CA TRP A 5 -1.34 -3.93 3.76
C TRP A 5 -2.25 -5.14 3.94
N THR A 6 -1.68 -6.27 4.34
CA THR A 6 -2.44 -7.53 4.42
C THR A 6 -3.35 -7.61 5.65
N ALA A 7 -3.07 -6.82 6.67
CA ALA A 7 -3.64 -6.95 8.02
C ALA A 7 -3.31 -8.30 8.67
N GLY A 8 -2.24 -8.94 8.22
CA GLY A 8 -1.71 -10.19 8.74
C GLY A 8 -0.32 -10.03 9.32
N GLY A 9 0.31 -11.15 9.64
CA GLY A 9 1.71 -11.18 10.09
C GLY A 9 2.69 -11.03 8.95
N TYR A 10 3.98 -10.88 9.28
CA TYR A 10 5.04 -10.64 8.29
C TYR A 10 5.27 -11.81 7.32
N ASN A 11 4.88 -13.03 7.70
CA ASN A 11 5.07 -14.24 6.90
C ASN A 11 3.79 -14.71 6.21
N TYR A 12 2.76 -13.88 6.19
CA TYR A 12 1.50 -14.16 5.52
C TYR A 12 1.49 -13.41 4.18
N HIS A 13 1.49 -14.16 3.07
CA HIS A 13 1.59 -13.63 1.71
C HIS A 13 0.37 -14.09 0.89
N PRO A 14 -0.81 -13.47 1.09
CA PRO A 14 -2.02 -13.92 0.38
C PRO A 14 -1.96 -13.63 -1.12
N ASP A 15 -2.56 -14.54 -1.89
CA ASP A 15 -2.63 -14.42 -3.35
C ASP A 15 -3.79 -13.53 -3.84
N ASP A 16 -4.41 -12.80 -2.93
CA ASP A 16 -5.32 -11.70 -3.28
C ASP A 16 -4.59 -10.58 -4.03
N TYR A 17 -3.29 -10.46 -3.79
CA TYR A 17 -2.41 -9.44 -4.37
C TYR A 17 -1.42 -10.07 -5.34
N HIS A 18 -0.94 -9.28 -6.30
CA HIS A 18 0.11 -9.72 -7.23
C HIS A 18 1.49 -9.78 -6.54
N ILE A 19 1.77 -8.83 -5.68
CA ILE A 19 3.06 -8.70 -4.98
C ILE A 19 2.78 -8.54 -3.48
N ASN A 20 3.56 -9.27 -2.68
CA ASN A 20 3.65 -9.10 -1.22
C ASN A 20 5.09 -8.76 -0.86
N ILE A 21 5.27 -7.87 0.12
CA ILE A 21 6.58 -7.44 0.62
C ILE A 21 6.61 -7.70 2.13
N ASN A 22 7.57 -8.50 2.60
CA ASN A 22 7.67 -8.82 4.02
C ASN A 22 8.41 -7.74 4.82
N ASP A 23 8.57 -7.94 6.13
CA ASP A 23 9.19 -7.00 7.06
C ASP A 23 10.64 -6.67 6.73
N GLU A 24 11.35 -7.57 6.05
CA GLU A 24 12.76 -7.37 5.65
C GLU A 24 12.89 -6.75 4.26
N GLY A 25 11.78 -6.47 3.59
CA GLY A 25 11.78 -5.95 2.22
C GLY A 25 11.96 -7.04 1.16
N THR A 26 11.69 -8.30 1.48
CA THR A 26 11.70 -9.38 0.51
C THR A 26 10.42 -9.37 -0.30
N ILE A 27 10.54 -9.46 -1.62
CA ILE A 27 9.42 -9.40 -2.55
C ILE A 27 8.97 -10.81 -2.92
N TYR A 28 7.67 -11.06 -2.78
CA TYR A 28 7.04 -12.30 -3.20
C TYR A 28 6.04 -12.01 -4.30
N ARG A 29 6.18 -12.65 -5.46
CA ARG A 29 5.17 -12.59 -6.51
C ARG A 29 4.16 -13.71 -6.25
N THR A 30 2.95 -13.35 -5.83
CA THR A 30 1.93 -14.29 -5.36
C THR A 30 0.80 -14.54 -6.34
N LYS A 31 0.73 -13.73 -7.40
CA LYS A 31 -0.27 -13.89 -8.47
C LYS A 31 0.33 -13.44 -9.79
N ASP A 32 0.00 -14.11 -10.87
CA ASP A 32 0.39 -13.68 -12.23
C ASP A 32 -0.24 -12.31 -12.52
N PHE A 33 0.54 -11.41 -13.10
CA PHE A 33 0.09 -10.04 -13.39
C PHE A 33 -1.08 -9.98 -14.38
N ARG A 34 -1.31 -11.04 -15.14
CA ARG A 34 -2.44 -11.16 -16.07
C ARG A 34 -3.74 -11.56 -15.38
N GLU A 35 -3.66 -12.08 -14.17
CA GLU A 35 -4.82 -12.45 -13.39
C GLU A 35 -5.40 -11.26 -12.63
N GLN A 36 -6.71 -11.22 -12.47
CA GLN A 36 -7.37 -10.19 -11.69
C GLN A 36 -7.14 -10.39 -10.20
N PRO A 37 -6.69 -9.37 -9.44
CA PRO A 37 -6.56 -9.48 -8.00
C PRO A 37 -7.94 -9.43 -7.32
N ALA A 38 -7.98 -9.80 -6.03
CA ALA A 38 -9.18 -9.73 -5.20
C ALA A 38 -8.89 -8.80 -4.01
N ALA A 39 -8.56 -7.54 -4.27
CA ALA A 39 -7.94 -6.66 -3.29
C ALA A 39 -8.71 -5.38 -3.00
N THR A 40 -9.35 -4.78 -4.00
CA THR A 40 -10.01 -3.48 -3.86
C THR A 40 -11.44 -3.55 -4.42
N TRP A 41 -12.42 -3.35 -3.56
CA TRP A 41 -13.83 -3.45 -3.91
C TRP A 41 -14.19 -2.59 -5.14
N HIS A 42 -14.79 -3.21 -6.14
CA HIS A 42 -15.20 -2.62 -7.43
C HIS A 42 -14.05 -2.03 -8.28
N ARG A 43 -12.77 -2.30 -7.91
CA ARG A 43 -11.61 -1.72 -8.60
C ARG A 43 -10.58 -2.76 -9.06
N ASN A 44 -10.93 -4.06 -8.99
CA ASN A 44 -9.97 -5.13 -9.31
C ASN A 44 -9.74 -5.29 -10.82
N TYR A 45 -10.72 -4.94 -11.64
CA TYR A 45 -10.60 -5.09 -13.08
C TYR A 45 -9.46 -4.23 -13.64
N ARG A 46 -8.56 -4.85 -14.40
CA ARG A 46 -7.39 -4.22 -15.00
C ARG A 46 -6.52 -3.45 -14.00
N SER A 47 -6.37 -3.98 -12.82
CA SER A 47 -5.52 -3.36 -11.79
C SER A 47 -4.37 -4.25 -11.39
N LEU A 48 -3.31 -3.63 -10.84
CA LEU A 48 -2.26 -4.31 -10.10
C LEU A 48 -2.47 -4.02 -8.61
N ALA A 49 -2.30 -5.05 -7.79
CA ALA A 49 -2.39 -4.94 -6.35
C ALA A 49 -1.06 -5.32 -5.71
N ILE A 50 -0.53 -4.42 -4.87
CA ILE A 50 0.70 -4.59 -4.12
C ILE A 50 0.35 -4.49 -2.63
N ALA A 51 0.83 -5.43 -1.82
CA ALA A 51 0.63 -5.37 -0.38
C ALA A 51 1.96 -5.44 0.36
N ILE A 52 2.04 -4.76 1.50
CA ILE A 52 3.07 -5.02 2.50
C ILE A 52 2.46 -5.95 3.56
N ASP A 53 3.22 -6.95 3.99
CA ASP A 53 2.75 -7.98 4.93
C ASP A 53 2.91 -7.47 6.35
N CYS A 54 1.85 -6.88 6.90
CA CYS A 54 1.89 -6.24 8.21
C CYS A 54 0.50 -5.94 8.75
N CYS A 55 0.46 -5.33 9.91
CA CYS A 55 -0.74 -4.77 10.55
C CYS A 55 -1.73 -5.80 11.06
N LYS A 56 -1.26 -6.98 11.44
CA LYS A 56 -2.08 -7.94 12.18
C LYS A 56 -2.63 -7.26 13.44
N ASP A 57 -3.95 -7.34 13.62
CA ASP A 57 -4.67 -6.76 14.77
C ASP A 57 -4.51 -5.24 14.91
N ALA A 58 -4.19 -4.53 13.83
CA ALA A 58 -4.15 -3.07 13.83
C ALA A 58 -5.55 -2.47 13.97
N ALA A 59 -5.63 -1.31 14.60
CA ALA A 59 -6.89 -0.61 14.83
C ALA A 59 -6.72 0.90 14.69
N LEU A 60 -7.74 1.56 14.14
CA LEU A 60 -7.81 3.01 14.01
C LEU A 60 -8.91 3.53 14.92
N TYR A 61 -8.57 4.49 15.78
CA TYR A 61 -9.50 5.06 16.76
C TYR A 61 -10.02 6.43 16.30
N GLY A 62 -11.23 6.78 16.74
CA GLY A 62 -11.91 7.99 16.30
C GLY A 62 -11.25 9.31 16.69
N ASP A 63 -10.27 9.29 17.60
CA ASP A 63 -9.47 10.44 18.00
C ASP A 63 -8.25 10.68 17.11
N GLY A 64 -8.10 9.90 16.04
CA GLY A 64 -6.95 9.98 15.15
C GLY A 64 -5.75 9.14 15.59
N HIS A 65 -5.89 8.36 16.66
CA HIS A 65 -4.86 7.45 17.13
C HIS A 65 -4.90 6.13 16.34
N ALA A 66 -3.73 5.67 15.88
CA ALA A 66 -3.60 4.37 15.20
C ALA A 66 -2.74 3.43 16.04
N ASP A 67 -3.21 2.21 16.22
CA ASP A 67 -2.45 1.10 16.77
C ASP A 67 -2.11 0.16 15.62
N PHE A 68 -0.84 -0.02 15.32
CA PHE A 68 -0.40 -0.86 14.20
C PHE A 68 -0.27 -2.34 14.57
N GLY A 69 -0.59 -2.72 15.80
CA GLY A 69 -0.55 -4.11 16.25
C GLY A 69 0.86 -4.64 16.49
N ASP A 70 0.98 -5.97 16.52
CA ASP A 70 2.25 -6.64 16.81
C ASP A 70 3.21 -6.69 15.61
N CYS A 71 2.68 -6.44 14.40
CA CYS A 71 3.44 -6.46 13.16
C CYS A 71 3.30 -5.12 12.43
N PRO A 72 3.81 -4.01 13.00
CA PRO A 72 3.69 -2.70 12.34
C PRO A 72 4.48 -2.65 11.03
N PRO A 73 4.12 -1.73 10.11
CA PRO A 73 4.92 -1.51 8.92
C PRO A 73 6.37 -1.17 9.28
N THR A 74 7.32 -1.78 8.59
CA THR A 74 8.74 -1.53 8.82
C THR A 74 9.30 -0.55 7.81
N ASP A 75 10.42 0.10 8.14
CA ASP A 75 11.13 0.98 7.21
C ASP A 75 11.56 0.20 5.96
N ALA A 76 12.03 -1.04 6.12
CA ALA A 76 12.43 -1.89 4.99
C ALA A 76 11.26 -2.15 4.04
N GLN A 77 10.06 -2.36 4.57
CA GLN A 77 8.84 -2.54 3.75
C GLN A 77 8.51 -1.28 2.97
N ILE A 78 8.53 -0.13 3.62
CA ILE A 78 8.18 1.15 2.99
C ILE A 78 9.21 1.53 1.91
N GLU A 79 10.50 1.35 2.19
CA GLU A 79 11.55 1.61 1.21
C GLU A 79 11.41 0.69 -0.01
N CYS A 80 11.20 -0.61 0.20
CA CYS A 80 11.01 -1.58 -0.87
C CYS A 80 9.74 -1.26 -1.68
N LEU A 81 8.63 -0.95 -1.02
CA LEU A 81 7.37 -0.58 -1.68
C LEU A 81 7.57 0.62 -2.60
N ALA A 82 8.25 1.66 -2.13
CA ALA A 82 8.54 2.86 -2.92
C ALA A 82 9.36 2.52 -4.17
N GLN A 83 10.36 1.65 -4.04
CA GLN A 83 11.16 1.20 -5.17
C GLN A 83 10.34 0.37 -6.17
N VAL A 84 9.49 -0.52 -5.69
CA VAL A 84 8.59 -1.31 -6.54
C VAL A 84 7.66 -0.40 -7.34
N ILE A 85 7.08 0.61 -6.70
CA ILE A 85 6.23 1.61 -7.38
C ILE A 85 7.01 2.33 -8.46
N ALA A 86 8.24 2.76 -8.19
CA ALA A 86 9.08 3.44 -9.17
C ALA A 86 9.38 2.55 -10.39
N VAL A 87 9.67 1.26 -10.17
CA VAL A 87 9.88 0.28 -11.25
C VAL A 87 8.62 0.09 -12.09
N ILE A 88 7.47 -0.07 -11.45
CA ILE A 88 6.19 -0.24 -12.15
C ILE A 88 5.87 1.02 -12.98
N SER A 89 6.07 2.20 -12.40
CA SER A 89 5.88 3.47 -13.09
C SER A 89 6.69 3.53 -14.39
N ASP A 90 7.98 3.21 -14.29
CA ASP A 90 8.87 3.24 -15.46
C ASP A 90 8.50 2.16 -16.50
N THR A 91 8.20 0.95 -16.04
CA THR A 91 7.90 -0.19 -16.91
C THR A 91 6.59 0.02 -17.69
N LEU A 92 5.56 0.53 -17.01
CA LEU A 92 4.24 0.72 -17.59
C LEU A 92 4.00 2.12 -18.15
N HIS A 93 4.99 3.01 -18.02
CA HIS A 93 4.89 4.42 -18.46
C HIS A 93 3.72 5.15 -17.78
N LEU A 94 3.53 4.91 -16.49
CA LEU A 94 2.49 5.53 -15.68
C LEU A 94 3.13 6.57 -14.74
N PRO A 95 2.73 7.84 -14.79
CA PRO A 95 3.26 8.83 -13.83
C PRO A 95 2.82 8.48 -12.41
N ILE A 96 3.72 8.73 -11.43
CA ILE A 96 3.43 8.49 -10.02
C ILE A 96 2.55 9.63 -9.51
N ARG A 97 1.26 9.37 -9.43
CA ARG A 97 0.27 10.30 -8.89
C ARG A 97 -0.87 9.53 -8.25
N LYS A 98 -1.66 10.20 -7.40
CA LYS A 98 -2.70 9.58 -6.59
C LYS A 98 -3.71 8.76 -7.42
N SER A 99 -4.11 9.25 -8.58
CA SER A 99 -5.11 8.56 -9.41
C SER A 99 -4.61 7.25 -10.03
N LEU A 100 -3.29 7.05 -10.12
CA LEU A 100 -2.67 5.87 -10.76
C LEU A 100 -1.97 4.94 -9.76
N PHE A 101 -1.56 5.47 -8.61
CA PHE A 101 -0.91 4.72 -7.51
C PHE A 101 -1.61 5.10 -6.22
N MET A 102 -2.72 4.43 -5.95
CA MET A 102 -3.65 4.78 -4.88
C MET A 102 -3.59 3.76 -3.75
N THR A 103 -3.56 4.24 -2.50
CA THR A 103 -3.70 3.33 -1.35
C THR A 103 -5.14 2.84 -1.24
N HIS A 104 -5.33 1.68 -0.59
CA HIS A 104 -6.67 1.16 -0.35
C HIS A 104 -7.52 2.15 0.46
N ALA A 105 -6.93 2.81 1.47
CA ALA A 105 -7.66 3.83 2.24
C ALA A 105 -8.12 5.00 1.37
N GLU A 106 -7.29 5.45 0.45
CA GLU A 106 -7.67 6.52 -0.49
C GLU A 106 -8.81 6.09 -1.42
N ALA A 107 -8.76 4.86 -1.93
CA ALA A 107 -9.86 4.31 -2.73
C ALA A 107 -11.13 4.14 -1.90
N ALA A 108 -10.99 3.68 -0.66
CA ALA A 108 -12.10 3.50 0.26
C ALA A 108 -12.78 4.83 0.60
N GLU A 109 -12.01 5.92 0.75
CA GLU A 109 -12.57 7.26 0.95
C GLU A 109 -13.44 7.68 -0.25
N LEU A 110 -12.98 7.43 -1.46
CA LEU A 110 -13.76 7.75 -2.66
C LEU A 110 -15.04 6.92 -2.78
N ASP A 111 -15.03 5.70 -2.27
CA ASP A 111 -16.13 4.74 -2.39
C ASP A 111 -16.95 4.61 -1.09
N ASP A 112 -16.79 5.53 -0.14
CA ASP A 112 -17.59 5.68 1.08
C ASP A 112 -17.45 4.55 2.11
N TYR A 113 -16.26 3.91 2.17
CA TYR A 113 -15.97 2.93 3.22
C TYR A 113 -14.60 3.15 3.90
N GLY A 114 -14.03 4.34 3.75
CA GLY A 114 -12.72 4.73 4.26
C GLY A 114 -12.73 5.35 5.65
N PRO A 115 -11.56 5.88 6.09
CA PRO A 115 -11.36 6.39 7.45
C PRO A 115 -12.32 7.49 7.89
N ASN A 116 -12.77 8.34 6.98
CA ASN A 116 -13.70 9.43 7.29
C ASN A 116 -15.17 9.05 7.07
N THR A 117 -15.46 7.81 6.73
CA THR A 117 -16.82 7.30 6.56
C THR A 117 -17.04 6.13 7.53
N THR A 118 -17.12 4.89 7.04
CA THR A 118 -17.36 3.71 7.89
C THR A 118 -16.10 3.16 8.54
N CYS A 119 -14.94 3.58 8.09
CA CYS A 119 -13.64 3.09 8.53
C CYS A 119 -13.44 1.58 8.34
N GLU A 120 -14.08 1.01 7.34
CA GLU A 120 -13.93 -0.43 7.03
C GLU A 120 -12.53 -0.75 6.53
N ARG A 121 -11.93 0.16 5.76
CA ARG A 121 -10.56 0.02 5.26
C ARG A 121 -9.78 1.31 5.47
N TRP A 122 -8.56 1.18 6.01
CA TRP A 122 -7.68 2.31 6.26
C TRP A 122 -6.21 2.04 5.92
N ASP A 123 -5.96 1.02 5.09
CA ASP A 123 -4.62 0.59 4.66
C ASP A 123 -3.78 1.78 4.19
N LEU A 124 -2.68 2.04 4.90
CA LEU A 124 -1.70 3.08 4.55
C LEU A 124 -2.24 4.52 4.63
N TRP A 125 -3.34 4.72 5.35
CA TRP A 125 -3.86 6.06 5.61
C TRP A 125 -2.89 6.89 6.44
N VAL A 126 -2.29 6.25 7.44
CA VAL A 126 -1.20 6.80 8.25
C VAL A 126 -0.11 5.74 8.37
N LEU A 127 1.12 6.19 8.65
CA LEU A 127 2.28 5.32 8.85
C LEU A 127 2.93 5.63 10.19
N PRO A 128 3.60 4.64 10.84
CA PRO A 128 4.22 4.88 12.16
C PRO A 128 5.23 6.02 12.11
N GLY A 129 5.02 7.02 12.98
CA GLY A 129 6.01 8.08 13.26
C GLY A 129 6.30 9.08 12.15
N SER A 130 5.75 8.92 10.96
CA SER A 130 6.25 9.64 9.79
C SER A 130 5.22 10.47 9.05
N THR A 131 3.92 10.24 9.25
CA THR A 131 2.91 10.89 8.42
C THR A 131 1.83 11.55 9.25
N GLU A 132 1.25 12.61 8.68
CA GLU A 132 0.05 13.22 9.21
C GLU A 132 -1.17 12.34 8.88
N TRP A 133 -2.30 12.64 9.50
CA TRP A 133 -3.57 11.99 9.21
C TRP A 133 -3.89 12.10 7.71
N GLY A 134 -4.05 10.96 7.06
CA GLY A 134 -4.31 10.91 5.62
C GLY A 134 -3.08 11.08 4.73
N GLY A 135 -1.89 11.24 5.31
CA GLY A 135 -0.66 11.50 4.56
C GLY A 135 0.13 10.28 4.10
N GLY A 136 -0.32 9.06 4.43
CA GLY A 136 0.44 7.85 4.12
C GLY A 136 0.70 7.64 2.63
N GLY A 137 -0.32 7.82 1.81
CA GLY A 137 -0.18 7.68 0.36
C GLY A 137 0.78 8.70 -0.25
N ASP A 138 0.67 9.95 0.14
CA ASP A 138 1.58 11.01 -0.35
C ASP A 138 3.03 10.74 0.05
N TYR A 139 3.24 10.24 1.26
CA TYR A 139 4.58 9.88 1.75
C TYR A 139 5.19 8.76 0.88
N ILE A 140 4.43 7.71 0.60
CA ILE A 140 4.90 6.58 -0.22
C ILE A 140 5.19 7.03 -1.65
N ARG A 141 4.28 7.79 -2.26
CA ARG A 141 4.48 8.32 -3.62
C ARG A 141 5.67 9.27 -3.69
N GLY A 142 5.88 10.09 -2.66
CA GLY A 142 7.03 10.99 -2.57
C GLY A 142 8.36 10.21 -2.54
N LYS A 143 8.42 9.13 -1.76
CA LYS A 143 9.61 8.25 -1.75
C LYS A 143 9.82 7.57 -3.11
N ALA A 144 8.76 7.12 -3.75
CA ALA A 144 8.85 6.50 -5.08
C ALA A 144 9.41 7.48 -6.11
N LEU A 145 8.95 8.72 -6.10
CA LEU A 145 9.49 9.78 -6.96
C LEU A 145 10.97 10.06 -6.67
N PHE A 146 11.36 10.05 -5.41
CA PHE A 146 12.77 10.20 -5.02
C PHE A 146 13.63 9.09 -5.64
N TYR A 147 13.24 7.83 -5.52
CA TYR A 147 13.98 6.73 -6.12
C TYR A 147 14.02 6.81 -7.64
N GLN A 148 12.91 7.16 -8.26
CA GLN A 148 12.84 7.31 -9.71
C GLN A 148 13.82 8.38 -10.21
N ASP A 149 13.93 9.50 -9.52
CA ASP A 149 14.88 10.56 -9.85
C ASP A 149 16.33 10.12 -9.65
N GLN A 150 16.62 9.35 -8.59
CA GLN A 150 17.97 8.82 -8.33
C GLN A 150 18.43 7.89 -9.45
N TRP A 151 17.54 7.09 -10.02
CA TRP A 151 17.89 6.11 -11.04
C TRP A 151 18.07 6.72 -12.44
N LYS A 152 17.67 7.95 -12.64
CA LYS A 152 17.84 8.67 -13.91
C LYS A 152 19.23 9.29 -14.08
N GLU A 153 20.03 9.31 -13.03
CA GLU A 153 21.38 9.89 -13.06
C GLU A 153 22.43 8.98 -13.73
#